data_5a1a3f026e6871e2a3ac39e3524b8c08
#
_entry.id   5a1a3f026e6871e2a3ac39e3524b8c08
#
_cell.length_a   1.000
_cell.length_b   1.000
_cell.length_c   1.000
_cell.angle_alpha   90.00
_cell.angle_beta   90.00
_cell.angle_gamma   90.00
#
_symmetry.space_group_name_H-M   'P 1'
#
loop_
_entity.id
_entity.type
_entity.pdbx_description
1 polymer ?
#
loop_
_entity_poly.entity_id
_entity_poly.type
_entity_poly.pdbx_seq_one_letter_code
_entity_poly.pdbx_strand_id
1 'polypeptide(L)'
;MKFSKSTATLLSLVTSTAATNTTCRPKIDSEKLQADLTTENLMANLEALNEIAFANGGNRAFGLPGYAASVDYVWDRISAVPATRAWKQDFPATFGQVTSIDFNIDGESIYVFGLTYSPSTSAEGITAEIVLGPDGAAACDAANYEGLNVQDKIVLVQRFRCPTGGTLAGRVRPAAAAGAAAVIVYHDITTNATAGSLSAPDPEGFVPAGFINLADGLKIKERLDAGETVEAHFQQTQIVEERITQNVFVETEEGDPHNVIMLGAHLDSVQAGPGINDDGSGTSLLLELFLAMTQYRTKNKVRFAWWGAEENGLLGSKFYCSNLPASDVDDLLVYLNFDMVAKGFFGVADTDGSTHGSAGPAGSDVVEHIYEAYYQSQGLEVTPAVLTNGSDYASFWQILGKPFGFLHTGTAVAQDPCYHQACDTIENPDPNTITVNARAAAHMLTVLSLNGTSLIPKTPVNATMLTHLQSRSLEPDMIQIEELEALGERHLGCGHDV
;
A
#
# COMPACT_ATOMS: atom_id res chain seq x y z
N MET A 1 -86.77 11.67 1.93
CA MET A 1 -85.94 12.83 2.21
C MET A 1 -85.05 12.53 3.41
N LYS A 2 -83.75 12.19 3.15
CA LYS A 2 -82.77 12.04 4.25
C LYS A 2 -81.60 12.94 3.90
N PHE A 3 -81.37 13.93 4.73
CA PHE A 3 -80.24 14.87 4.64
C PHE A 3 -78.99 14.21 5.17
N SER A 4 -77.96 14.09 4.34
CA SER A 4 -76.62 13.70 4.75
C SER A 4 -75.84 14.92 5.19
N LYS A 5 -75.32 14.92 6.41
CA LYS A 5 -74.41 15.91 6.95
C LYS A 5 -72.98 15.54 6.55
N SER A 6 -72.34 16.35 5.70
CA SER A 6 -70.91 16.28 5.44
C SER A 6 -70.15 16.96 6.55
N THR A 7 -69.30 16.19 7.22
CA THR A 7 -68.36 16.70 8.22
C THR A 7 -67.05 17.05 7.48
N ALA A 8 -66.70 18.31 7.40
CA ALA A 8 -65.41 18.79 6.88
C ALA A 8 -64.36 18.68 8.00
N THR A 9 -63.38 17.79 7.81
CA THR A 9 -62.20 17.69 8.69
C THR A 9 -61.13 18.67 8.22
N LEU A 10 -60.88 19.71 9.05
CA LEU A 10 -59.74 20.61 8.85
C LEU A 10 -58.47 19.86 9.19
N LEU A 11 -57.63 19.63 8.18
CA LEU A 11 -56.27 19.15 8.35
C LEU A 11 -55.38 20.38 8.65
N SER A 12 -54.98 20.56 9.89
CA SER A 12 -53.97 21.54 10.29
C SER A 12 -52.58 21.01 9.89
N LEU A 13 -51.97 21.61 8.88
CA LEU A 13 -50.57 21.45 8.57
C LEU A 13 -49.73 22.07 9.72
N VAL A 14 -49.18 21.21 10.58
CA VAL A 14 -48.12 21.63 11.47
C VAL A 14 -46.82 21.61 10.66
N THR A 15 -46.41 22.77 10.16
CA THR A 15 -45.06 22.98 9.65
C THR A 15 -44.10 22.98 10.84
N SER A 16 -43.51 21.83 11.13
CA SER A 16 -42.36 21.78 12.02
C SER A 16 -41.16 22.42 11.29
N THR A 17 -40.91 23.69 11.59
CA THR A 17 -39.61 24.30 11.31
C THR A 17 -38.61 23.57 12.22
N ALA A 18 -37.91 22.60 11.67
CA ALA A 18 -36.70 22.11 12.29
C ALA A 18 -35.72 23.31 12.34
N ALA A 19 -35.66 23.93 13.52
CA ALA A 19 -34.58 24.87 13.82
C ALA A 19 -33.29 24.02 13.77
N THR A 20 -32.51 24.17 12.71
CA THR A 20 -31.14 23.71 12.68
C THR A 20 -30.41 24.50 13.76
N ASN A 21 -30.26 23.89 14.93
CA ASN A 21 -29.33 24.35 15.95
C ASN A 21 -27.93 24.16 15.31
N THR A 22 -27.46 25.22 14.65
CA THR A 22 -26.07 25.37 14.26
C THR A 22 -25.29 25.63 15.55
N THR A 23 -25.10 24.60 16.36
CA THR A 23 -24.11 24.63 17.44
C THR A 23 -22.78 24.89 16.78
N CYS A 24 -22.21 26.06 17.07
CA CYS A 24 -20.89 26.45 16.55
C CYS A 24 -19.88 25.38 17.03
N ARG A 25 -19.43 24.48 16.13
CA ARG A 25 -18.43 23.47 16.48
C ARG A 25 -17.21 24.16 17.11
N PRO A 26 -16.62 23.60 18.18
CA PRO A 26 -15.43 24.17 18.81
C PRO A 26 -14.25 24.14 17.83
N LYS A 27 -13.26 24.99 18.07
CA LYS A 27 -11.97 24.90 17.35
C LYS A 27 -11.30 23.59 17.70
N ILE A 28 -10.64 22.95 16.74
CA ILE A 28 -9.90 21.71 16.96
C ILE A 28 -8.85 21.88 18.06
N ASP A 29 -8.77 20.89 18.91
CA ASP A 29 -7.90 20.85 20.08
C ASP A 29 -7.27 19.46 20.17
N SER A 30 -5.95 19.39 20.33
CA SER A 30 -5.20 18.14 20.23
C SER A 30 -5.57 17.13 21.33
N GLU A 31 -5.70 17.61 22.58
CA GLU A 31 -5.98 16.69 23.71
C GLU A 31 -7.39 16.09 23.58
N LYS A 32 -8.35 16.91 23.16
CA LYS A 32 -9.73 16.46 22.96
C LYS A 32 -9.85 15.51 21.79
N LEU A 33 -9.25 15.84 20.64
CA LEU A 33 -9.31 14.98 19.48
C LEU A 33 -8.63 13.63 19.75
N GLN A 34 -7.50 13.63 20.49
CA GLN A 34 -6.87 12.38 20.92
C GLN A 34 -7.76 11.57 21.88
N ALA A 35 -8.52 12.24 22.76
CA ALA A 35 -9.43 11.57 23.68
C ALA A 35 -10.67 10.97 22.99
N ASP A 36 -11.08 11.54 21.84
CA ASP A 36 -12.20 11.03 21.05
C ASP A 36 -11.83 9.76 20.27
N LEU A 37 -10.54 9.46 20.10
CA LEU A 37 -10.05 8.24 19.46
C LEU A 37 -9.92 7.11 20.48
N THR A 38 -10.77 6.11 20.36
CA THR A 38 -10.81 4.97 21.28
C THR A 38 -10.25 3.71 20.63
N THR A 39 -9.52 2.92 21.42
CA THR A 39 -9.04 1.60 20.99
C THR A 39 -10.18 0.70 20.51
N GLU A 40 -11.32 0.77 21.19
CA GLU A 40 -12.52 -0.03 20.85
C GLU A 40 -12.98 0.24 19.40
N ASN A 41 -13.12 1.50 19.03
CA ASN A 41 -13.56 1.87 17.68
C ASN A 41 -12.52 1.51 16.61
N LEU A 42 -11.23 1.76 16.88
CA LEU A 42 -10.15 1.38 15.99
C LEU A 42 -10.16 -0.14 15.72
N MET A 43 -10.23 -0.94 16.76
CA MET A 43 -10.27 -2.39 16.62
C MET A 43 -11.57 -2.89 15.97
N ALA A 44 -12.71 -2.24 16.21
CA ALA A 44 -13.96 -2.61 15.56
C ALA A 44 -13.94 -2.42 14.04
N ASN A 45 -13.23 -1.40 13.53
CA ASN A 45 -13.02 -1.25 12.10
C ASN A 45 -12.12 -2.36 11.53
N LEU A 46 -11.06 -2.73 12.26
CA LEU A 46 -10.19 -3.83 11.85
C LEU A 46 -10.94 -5.17 11.82
N GLU A 47 -11.79 -5.42 12.83
CA GLU A 47 -12.65 -6.60 12.87
C GLU A 47 -13.60 -6.65 11.67
N ALA A 48 -14.23 -5.52 11.33
CA ALA A 48 -15.12 -5.44 10.17
C ALA A 48 -14.37 -5.69 8.84
N LEU A 49 -13.17 -5.15 8.66
CA LEU A 49 -12.35 -5.41 7.48
C LEU A 49 -11.91 -6.87 7.41
N ASN A 50 -11.59 -7.48 8.55
CA ASN A 50 -11.27 -8.91 8.65
C ASN A 50 -12.47 -9.80 8.26
N GLU A 51 -13.67 -9.47 8.75
CA GLU A 51 -14.90 -10.16 8.36
C GLU A 51 -15.18 -10.01 6.86
N ILE A 52 -14.99 -8.81 6.30
CA ILE A 52 -15.12 -8.55 4.86
C ILE A 52 -14.16 -9.45 4.07
N ALA A 53 -12.91 -9.53 4.46
CA ALA A 53 -11.93 -10.37 3.78
C ALA A 53 -12.36 -11.84 3.78
N PHE A 54 -12.69 -12.40 4.94
CA PHE A 54 -13.09 -13.81 5.03
C PHE A 54 -14.42 -14.12 4.34
N ALA A 55 -15.36 -13.18 4.30
CA ALA A 55 -16.60 -13.34 3.55
C ALA A 55 -16.39 -13.33 2.01
N ASN A 56 -15.23 -12.85 1.54
CA ASN A 56 -14.93 -12.61 0.14
C ASN A 56 -13.67 -13.34 -0.37
N GLY A 57 -13.34 -14.49 0.17
CA GLY A 57 -12.24 -15.33 -0.32
C GLY A 57 -10.92 -15.16 0.43
N GLY A 58 -10.94 -14.50 1.59
CA GLY A 58 -9.81 -14.41 2.51
C GLY A 58 -8.90 -13.20 2.30
N ASN A 59 -9.27 -12.27 1.40
CA ASN A 59 -8.49 -11.06 1.15
C ASN A 59 -9.36 -9.87 0.75
N ARG A 60 -8.75 -8.69 0.66
CA ARG A 60 -9.34 -7.43 0.21
C ARG A 60 -8.62 -6.88 -1.02
N ALA A 61 -7.99 -7.77 -1.78
CA ALA A 61 -7.13 -7.39 -2.89
C ALA A 61 -7.88 -6.67 -4.01
N PHE A 62 -7.17 -5.75 -4.64
CA PHE A 62 -7.63 -5.01 -5.81
C PHE A 62 -8.30 -5.92 -6.85
N GLY A 63 -9.42 -5.46 -7.38
CA GLY A 63 -10.13 -6.16 -8.45
C GLY A 63 -10.92 -7.40 -8.00
N LEU A 64 -10.92 -7.75 -6.70
CA LEU A 64 -11.65 -8.85 -6.10
C LEU A 64 -12.82 -8.36 -5.22
N PRO A 65 -13.79 -9.23 -4.89
CA PRO A 65 -14.98 -8.82 -4.14
C PRO A 65 -14.68 -8.21 -2.77
N GLY A 66 -13.62 -8.65 -2.09
CA GLY A 66 -13.23 -8.11 -0.79
C GLY A 66 -12.84 -6.63 -0.86
N TYR A 67 -12.16 -6.20 -1.92
CA TYR A 67 -11.88 -4.79 -2.13
C TYR A 67 -13.17 -3.96 -2.33
N ALA A 68 -14.05 -4.43 -3.20
CA ALA A 68 -15.32 -3.73 -3.45
C ALA A 68 -16.15 -3.58 -2.16
N ALA A 69 -16.21 -4.63 -1.33
CA ALA A 69 -16.89 -4.58 -0.03
C ALA A 69 -16.19 -3.64 0.96
N SER A 70 -14.86 -3.54 0.93
CA SER A 70 -14.10 -2.56 1.73
C SER A 70 -14.38 -1.12 1.31
N VAL A 71 -14.48 -0.87 0.00
CA VAL A 71 -14.90 0.44 -0.54
C VAL A 71 -16.29 0.82 -0.06
N ASP A 72 -17.25 -0.10 -0.09
CA ASP A 72 -18.61 0.15 0.38
C ASP A 72 -18.65 0.38 1.90
N TYR A 73 -17.87 -0.36 2.67
CA TYR A 73 -17.74 -0.18 4.12
C TYR A 73 -17.25 1.22 4.50
N VAL A 74 -16.20 1.72 3.86
CA VAL A 74 -15.71 3.09 4.08
C VAL A 74 -16.72 4.11 3.59
N TRP A 75 -17.26 3.92 2.39
CA TRP A 75 -18.24 4.82 1.77
C TRP A 75 -19.47 5.03 2.63
N ASP A 76 -20.05 3.97 3.19
CA ASP A 76 -21.24 4.04 4.03
C ASP A 76 -21.01 4.86 5.32
N ARG A 77 -19.79 4.88 5.82
CA ARG A 77 -19.40 5.62 7.02
C ARG A 77 -19.13 7.09 6.77
N ILE A 78 -18.67 7.48 5.57
CA ILE A 78 -18.23 8.85 5.29
C ILE A 78 -19.24 9.65 4.45
N SER A 79 -20.02 9.00 3.59
CA SER A 79 -20.80 9.68 2.54
C SER A 79 -21.96 10.53 3.06
N ALA A 80 -22.50 10.21 4.23
CA ALA A 80 -23.62 10.92 4.84
C ALA A 80 -23.21 11.86 5.99
N VAL A 81 -21.91 12.06 6.22
CA VAL A 81 -21.42 12.92 7.31
C VAL A 81 -21.67 14.38 6.97
N PRO A 82 -22.38 15.16 7.84
CA PRO A 82 -22.70 16.54 7.56
C PRO A 82 -21.47 17.46 7.46
N ALA A 83 -21.57 18.50 6.62
CA ALA A 83 -20.51 19.48 6.39
C ALA A 83 -19.20 18.89 5.82
N THR A 84 -19.34 17.79 5.08
CA THR A 84 -18.26 17.15 4.34
C THR A 84 -18.72 16.79 2.93
N ARG A 85 -17.76 16.61 2.03
CA ARG A 85 -17.98 16.15 0.66
C ARG A 85 -17.21 14.87 0.45
N ALA A 86 -17.90 13.77 0.14
CA ALA A 86 -17.31 12.50 -0.21
C ALA A 86 -17.46 12.23 -1.73
N TRP A 87 -16.48 11.55 -2.32
CA TRP A 87 -16.55 11.08 -3.71
C TRP A 87 -15.67 9.85 -3.91
N LYS A 88 -15.92 9.10 -4.98
CA LYS A 88 -15.07 8.02 -5.46
C LYS A 88 -14.40 8.48 -6.77
N GLN A 89 -13.17 8.03 -7.00
CA GLN A 89 -12.46 8.24 -8.26
C GLN A 89 -12.20 6.88 -8.90
N ASP A 90 -12.89 6.62 -10.00
CA ASP A 90 -12.67 5.42 -10.78
C ASP A 90 -11.40 5.55 -11.62
N PHE A 91 -10.62 4.48 -11.71
CA PHE A 91 -9.45 4.42 -12.57
C PHE A 91 -9.22 3.00 -13.11
N PRO A 92 -8.67 2.88 -14.34
CA PRO A 92 -8.28 1.60 -14.89
C PRO A 92 -6.96 1.12 -14.28
N ALA A 93 -6.88 -0.16 -13.96
CA ALA A 93 -5.66 -0.79 -13.49
C ALA A 93 -5.55 -2.23 -14.03
N THR A 94 -4.34 -2.67 -14.29
CA THR A 94 -4.10 -4.04 -14.73
C THR A 94 -4.23 -4.98 -13.55
N PHE A 95 -5.21 -5.86 -13.61
CA PHE A 95 -5.43 -6.92 -12.64
C PHE A 95 -4.67 -8.17 -13.05
N GLY A 96 -4.03 -8.83 -12.09
CA GLY A 96 -3.38 -10.11 -12.26
C GLY A 96 -3.79 -11.09 -11.17
N GLN A 97 -4.16 -12.31 -11.55
CA GLN A 97 -4.47 -13.38 -10.60
C GLN A 97 -4.06 -14.75 -11.14
N VAL A 98 -3.31 -15.48 -10.36
CA VAL A 98 -3.02 -16.89 -10.62
C VAL A 98 -4.23 -17.72 -10.27
N THR A 99 -4.75 -18.49 -11.22
CA THR A 99 -5.93 -19.34 -11.05
C THR A 99 -5.58 -20.82 -10.88
N SER A 100 -4.41 -21.21 -11.35
CA SER A 100 -3.88 -22.58 -11.21
C SER A 100 -2.36 -22.51 -11.25
N ILE A 101 -1.70 -23.26 -10.38
CA ILE A 101 -0.26 -23.38 -10.36
C ILE A 101 0.15 -24.75 -9.82
N ASP A 102 1.14 -25.36 -10.42
CA ASP A 102 1.77 -26.61 -9.97
C ASP A 102 3.27 -26.59 -10.28
N PHE A 103 4.07 -26.98 -9.32
CA PHE A 103 5.49 -27.19 -9.50
C PHE A 103 5.87 -28.50 -8.81
N ASN A 104 6.42 -29.45 -9.56
CA ASN A 104 6.84 -30.72 -9.01
C ASN A 104 8.18 -31.17 -9.56
N ILE A 105 8.91 -31.93 -8.76
CA ILE A 105 10.20 -32.54 -9.08
C ILE A 105 10.12 -34.00 -8.69
N ASP A 106 10.46 -34.91 -9.62
CA ASP A 106 10.42 -36.37 -9.40
C ASP A 106 9.03 -36.88 -8.93
N GLY A 107 7.95 -36.15 -9.26
CA GLY A 107 6.57 -36.45 -8.85
C GLY A 107 6.19 -35.96 -7.46
N GLU A 108 7.09 -35.28 -6.75
CA GLU A 108 6.79 -34.60 -5.49
C GLU A 108 6.40 -33.12 -5.74
N SER A 109 5.26 -32.70 -5.22
CA SER A 109 4.80 -31.31 -5.30
C SER A 109 5.62 -30.42 -4.36
N ILE A 110 6.08 -29.29 -4.90
CA ILE A 110 6.79 -28.25 -4.17
C ILE A 110 5.91 -27.02 -4.14
N TYR A 111 5.80 -26.40 -2.97
CA TYR A 111 5.07 -25.12 -2.86
C TYR A 111 5.68 -24.09 -3.79
N VAL A 112 4.81 -23.43 -4.56
CA VAL A 112 5.19 -22.35 -5.46
C VAL A 112 4.11 -21.26 -5.41
N PHE A 113 4.54 -20.01 -5.31
CA PHE A 113 3.71 -18.84 -5.51
C PHE A 113 3.83 -18.38 -6.96
N GLY A 114 2.71 -18.09 -7.61
CA GLY A 114 2.70 -17.60 -8.99
C GLY A 114 2.91 -16.09 -9.02
N LEU A 115 3.97 -15.65 -9.69
CA LEU A 115 4.26 -14.21 -9.80
C LEU A 115 3.21 -13.51 -10.63
N THR A 116 2.59 -12.47 -10.07
CA THR A 116 1.60 -11.65 -10.79
C THR A 116 2.21 -11.07 -12.07
N TYR A 117 1.46 -11.09 -13.17
CA TYR A 117 1.87 -10.70 -14.52
C TYR A 117 2.88 -11.63 -15.22
N SER A 118 3.22 -12.75 -14.62
CA SER A 118 3.96 -13.79 -15.32
C SER A 118 3.12 -14.40 -16.45
N PRO A 119 3.67 -14.73 -17.62
CA PRO A 119 2.93 -15.45 -18.65
C PRO A 119 2.39 -16.80 -18.14
N SER A 120 1.21 -17.21 -18.64
CA SER A 120 0.73 -18.59 -18.44
C SER A 120 1.55 -19.59 -19.23
N THR A 121 1.67 -20.82 -18.72
CA THR A 121 2.14 -21.95 -19.51
C THR A 121 1.04 -22.43 -20.47
N SER A 122 1.35 -23.41 -21.33
CA SER A 122 0.29 -24.24 -21.93
C SER A 122 -0.48 -25.01 -20.83
N ALA A 123 -1.62 -25.58 -21.18
CA ALA A 123 -2.40 -26.41 -20.24
C ALA A 123 -1.62 -27.64 -19.74
N GLU A 124 -0.73 -28.16 -20.58
CA GLU A 124 0.15 -29.29 -20.27
C GLU A 124 1.36 -28.91 -19.41
N GLY A 125 1.59 -27.61 -19.19
CA GLY A 125 2.75 -27.10 -18.46
C GLY A 125 4.07 -27.23 -19.26
N ILE A 126 5.17 -27.05 -18.58
CA ILE A 126 6.55 -27.15 -19.07
C ILE A 126 7.24 -28.25 -18.27
N THR A 127 7.72 -29.30 -18.95
CA THR A 127 8.58 -30.33 -18.34
C THR A 127 9.96 -30.18 -18.92
N ALA A 128 10.94 -29.84 -18.08
CA ALA A 128 12.31 -29.62 -18.51
C ALA A 128 13.31 -29.83 -17.36
N GLU A 129 14.58 -30.01 -17.71
CA GLU A 129 15.66 -29.98 -16.71
C GLU A 129 15.78 -28.63 -16.06
N ILE A 130 16.07 -28.59 -14.75
CA ILE A 130 16.45 -27.41 -14.03
C ILE A 130 17.95 -27.16 -14.21
N VAL A 131 18.30 -25.87 -14.48
CA VAL A 131 19.69 -25.40 -14.49
C VAL A 131 19.83 -24.21 -13.57
N LEU A 132 21.01 -24.09 -12.94
CA LEU A 132 21.32 -22.92 -12.11
C LEU A 132 21.59 -21.72 -13.00
N GLY A 133 20.94 -20.60 -12.71
CA GLY A 133 21.36 -19.29 -13.19
C GLY A 133 22.60 -18.81 -12.43
N PRO A 134 23.17 -17.66 -12.85
CA PRO A 134 24.29 -17.05 -12.12
C PRO A 134 23.89 -16.65 -10.69
N ASP A 135 24.85 -16.61 -9.77
CA ASP A 135 24.62 -16.15 -8.40
C ASP A 135 24.57 -14.63 -8.28
N GLY A 136 23.80 -14.13 -7.32
CA GLY A 136 23.76 -12.72 -6.90
C GLY A 136 23.54 -11.75 -8.06
N ALA A 137 24.26 -10.63 -8.08
CA ALA A 137 24.14 -9.58 -9.09
C ALA A 137 24.43 -10.04 -10.51
N ALA A 138 25.21 -11.10 -10.72
CA ALA A 138 25.53 -11.60 -12.05
C ALA A 138 24.26 -12.06 -12.82
N ALA A 139 23.25 -12.59 -12.15
CA ALA A 139 22.02 -13.01 -12.80
C ALA A 139 21.08 -11.85 -13.22
N CYS A 140 21.45 -10.62 -12.94
CA CYS A 140 20.74 -9.44 -13.44
C CYS A 140 21.07 -9.07 -14.90
N ASP A 141 22.04 -9.77 -15.52
CA ASP A 141 22.46 -9.51 -16.89
C ASP A 141 22.42 -10.81 -17.72
N ALA A 142 21.67 -10.79 -18.82
CA ALA A 142 21.53 -11.91 -19.73
C ALA A 142 22.87 -12.44 -20.29
N ALA A 143 23.87 -11.57 -20.43
CA ALA A 143 25.20 -11.97 -20.92
C ALA A 143 25.90 -12.99 -20.00
N ASN A 144 25.59 -12.97 -18.71
CA ASN A 144 26.19 -13.89 -17.75
C ASN A 144 25.57 -15.30 -17.78
N TYR A 145 24.51 -15.49 -18.56
CA TYR A 145 23.91 -16.83 -18.80
C TYR A 145 24.59 -17.57 -19.96
N GLU A 146 25.48 -16.90 -20.71
CA GLU A 146 26.22 -17.52 -21.82
C GLU A 146 27.03 -18.71 -21.33
N GLY A 147 26.85 -19.87 -21.98
CA GLY A 147 27.54 -21.12 -21.63
C GLY A 147 26.87 -21.95 -20.53
N LEU A 148 25.80 -21.46 -19.88
CA LEU A 148 25.08 -22.23 -18.84
C LEU A 148 24.04 -23.21 -19.38
N ASN A 149 23.89 -23.33 -20.71
CA ASN A 149 22.95 -24.26 -21.38
C ASN A 149 21.48 -24.07 -20.90
N VAL A 150 21.03 -22.83 -20.78
CA VAL A 150 19.68 -22.47 -20.27
C VAL A 150 18.57 -22.59 -21.33
N GLN A 151 18.92 -22.75 -22.60
CA GLN A 151 17.97 -22.83 -23.71
C GLN A 151 16.96 -23.97 -23.50
N ASP A 152 15.66 -23.61 -23.51
CA ASP A 152 14.53 -24.51 -23.29
C ASP A 152 14.53 -25.25 -21.94
N LYS A 153 15.21 -24.70 -20.92
CA LYS A 153 15.31 -25.23 -19.55
C LYS A 153 14.52 -24.39 -18.55
N ILE A 154 14.29 -24.96 -17.37
CA ILE A 154 13.80 -24.21 -16.21
C ILE A 154 15.02 -23.64 -15.48
N VAL A 155 15.12 -22.33 -15.37
CA VAL A 155 16.24 -21.68 -14.68
C VAL A 155 15.87 -21.46 -13.21
N LEU A 156 16.72 -21.93 -12.29
CA LEU A 156 16.62 -21.66 -10.85
C LEU A 156 17.56 -20.50 -10.48
N VAL A 157 17.03 -19.41 -9.90
CA VAL A 157 17.79 -18.26 -9.43
C VAL A 157 17.33 -17.83 -8.05
N GLN A 158 18.24 -17.29 -7.24
CA GLN A 158 17.86 -16.68 -5.96
C GLN A 158 17.25 -15.30 -6.19
N ARG A 159 16.25 -14.92 -5.38
CA ARG A 159 15.77 -13.56 -5.28
C ARG A 159 16.94 -12.63 -4.95
N PHE A 160 17.06 -11.55 -5.70
CA PHE A 160 18.12 -10.56 -5.52
C PHE A 160 17.70 -9.26 -6.21
N ARG A 161 17.96 -8.11 -5.60
CA ARG A 161 17.60 -6.83 -6.20
C ARG A 161 18.55 -6.47 -7.35
N CYS A 162 17.97 -6.39 -8.54
CA CYS A 162 18.68 -5.98 -9.74
C CYS A 162 18.59 -4.45 -9.96
N PRO A 163 19.61 -3.83 -10.60
CA PRO A 163 19.59 -2.42 -10.98
C PRO A 163 18.38 -2.01 -11.84
N THR A 164 17.83 -2.96 -12.60
CA THR A 164 16.61 -2.77 -13.39
C THR A 164 15.67 -3.96 -13.15
N GLY A 165 14.37 -3.67 -12.98
CA GLY A 165 13.34 -4.70 -12.79
C GLY A 165 13.23 -5.26 -11.36
N GLY A 166 13.87 -4.65 -10.37
CA GLY A 166 13.69 -5.00 -8.97
C GLY A 166 14.12 -6.42 -8.58
N THR A 167 13.45 -7.02 -7.59
CA THR A 167 13.86 -8.28 -6.98
C THR A 167 13.42 -9.52 -7.73
N LEU A 168 12.35 -9.45 -8.51
CA LEU A 168 11.73 -10.58 -9.21
C LEU A 168 11.78 -10.41 -10.74
N ALA A 169 11.22 -9.35 -11.30
CA ALA A 169 11.26 -9.10 -12.74
C ALA A 169 12.70 -8.97 -13.27
N GLY A 170 13.59 -8.36 -12.47
CA GLY A 170 15.03 -8.29 -12.78
C GLY A 170 15.75 -9.64 -12.80
N ARG A 171 15.16 -10.68 -12.20
CA ARG A 171 15.69 -12.07 -12.24
C ARG A 171 15.10 -12.86 -13.39
N VAL A 172 13.81 -12.64 -13.71
CA VAL A 172 13.11 -13.38 -14.76
C VAL A 172 13.53 -12.91 -16.14
N ARG A 173 13.57 -11.59 -16.38
CA ARG A 173 13.87 -11.02 -17.70
C ARG A 173 15.24 -11.43 -18.29
N PRO A 174 16.35 -11.40 -17.56
CA PRO A 174 17.65 -11.83 -18.08
C PRO A 174 17.69 -13.32 -18.46
N ALA A 175 17.07 -14.18 -17.63
CA ALA A 175 16.97 -15.62 -17.92
C ALA A 175 16.09 -15.88 -19.14
N ALA A 176 14.97 -15.18 -19.29
CA ALA A 176 14.10 -15.24 -20.47
C ALA A 176 14.86 -14.82 -21.74
N ALA A 177 15.60 -13.69 -21.69
CA ALA A 177 16.42 -13.23 -22.81
C ALA A 177 17.52 -14.22 -23.19
N ALA A 178 17.99 -15.03 -22.26
CA ALA A 178 18.96 -16.12 -22.51
C ALA A 178 18.32 -17.40 -23.05
N GLY A 179 16.99 -17.47 -23.20
CA GLY A 179 16.27 -18.57 -23.80
C GLY A 179 15.69 -19.60 -22.80
N ALA A 180 15.57 -19.25 -21.53
CA ALA A 180 14.88 -20.09 -20.54
C ALA A 180 13.42 -20.35 -20.96
N ALA A 181 12.93 -21.58 -20.74
CA ALA A 181 11.52 -21.92 -20.94
C ALA A 181 10.64 -21.45 -19.78
N ALA A 182 11.19 -21.48 -18.56
CA ALA A 182 10.56 -20.94 -17.35
C ALA A 182 11.64 -20.53 -16.34
N VAL A 183 11.24 -19.73 -15.35
CA VAL A 183 12.13 -19.30 -14.26
C VAL A 183 11.48 -19.61 -12.92
N ILE A 184 12.21 -20.28 -12.06
CA ILE A 184 11.85 -20.46 -10.65
C ILE A 184 12.79 -19.60 -9.82
N VAL A 185 12.24 -18.58 -9.20
CA VAL A 185 12.95 -17.74 -8.23
C VAL A 185 12.80 -18.39 -6.86
N TYR A 186 13.87 -18.54 -6.09
CA TYR A 186 13.76 -18.96 -4.70
C TYR A 186 14.08 -17.82 -3.75
N HIS A 187 13.41 -17.81 -2.60
CA HIS A 187 13.50 -16.73 -1.63
C HIS A 187 14.94 -16.58 -1.09
N ASP A 188 15.30 -15.41 -0.63
CA ASP A 188 16.58 -15.08 0.01
C ASP A 188 16.49 -15.07 1.55
N ILE A 189 15.25 -15.09 2.10
CA ILE A 189 14.96 -15.12 3.54
C ILE A 189 14.04 -16.30 3.89
N THR A 190 13.82 -16.53 5.19
CA THR A 190 13.08 -17.69 5.71
C THR A 190 11.56 -17.54 5.77
N THR A 191 11.01 -16.37 5.42
CA THR A 191 9.56 -16.19 5.26
C THR A 191 9.05 -16.96 4.06
N ASN A 192 7.76 -17.29 4.06
CA ASN A 192 7.15 -17.94 2.91
C ASN A 192 7.06 -16.98 1.72
N ALA A 193 7.21 -17.51 0.53
CA ALA A 193 6.98 -16.82 -0.73
C ALA A 193 5.45 -16.71 -0.99
N THR A 194 4.80 -15.66 -0.52
CA THR A 194 3.34 -15.49 -0.55
C THR A 194 2.88 -14.27 -1.33
N ALA A 195 3.81 -13.42 -1.74
CA ALA A 195 3.55 -12.25 -2.57
C ALA A 195 4.67 -12.07 -3.60
N GLY A 196 4.38 -11.44 -4.71
CA GLY A 196 5.35 -11.10 -5.73
C GLY A 196 4.72 -10.79 -7.08
N SER A 197 5.34 -9.83 -7.79
CA SER A 197 4.86 -9.33 -9.07
C SER A 197 6.03 -9.11 -10.04
N LEU A 198 5.76 -9.21 -11.34
CA LEU A 198 6.69 -8.78 -12.39
C LEU A 198 6.45 -7.32 -12.82
N SER A 199 5.81 -6.51 -11.96
CA SER A 199 5.47 -5.09 -12.11
C SER A 199 4.41 -4.79 -13.17
N ALA A 200 4.49 -5.41 -14.34
CA ALA A 200 3.56 -5.22 -15.44
C ALA A 200 3.64 -6.41 -16.40
N PRO A 201 2.57 -6.69 -17.17
CA PRO A 201 2.60 -7.71 -18.21
C PRO A 201 3.60 -7.36 -19.30
N ASP A 202 4.47 -8.29 -19.64
CA ASP A 202 5.40 -8.19 -20.76
C ASP A 202 5.60 -9.59 -21.40
N PRO A 203 4.67 -10.03 -22.25
CA PRO A 203 4.71 -11.38 -22.82
C PRO A 203 5.89 -11.62 -23.77
N GLU A 204 6.58 -10.56 -24.22
CA GLU A 204 7.79 -10.68 -25.04
C GLU A 204 9.07 -10.72 -24.20
N GLY A 205 9.05 -10.09 -23.04
CA GLY A 205 10.21 -9.98 -22.14
C GLY A 205 10.22 -10.97 -20.99
N PHE A 206 9.10 -11.66 -20.72
CA PHE A 206 8.99 -12.66 -19.65
C PHE A 206 8.63 -14.04 -20.17
N VAL A 207 9.10 -15.05 -19.47
CA VAL A 207 8.65 -16.44 -19.56
C VAL A 207 7.85 -16.80 -18.31
N PRO A 208 7.08 -17.92 -18.29
CA PRO A 208 6.40 -18.37 -17.07
C PRO A 208 7.36 -18.46 -15.90
N ALA A 209 6.96 -17.89 -14.74
CA ALA A 209 7.82 -17.80 -13.58
C ALA A 209 7.05 -18.05 -12.27
N GLY A 210 7.68 -18.77 -11.35
CA GLY A 210 7.19 -19.05 -10.01
C GLY A 210 8.18 -18.63 -8.94
N PHE A 211 7.68 -18.46 -7.72
CA PHE A 211 8.45 -18.07 -6.54
C PHE A 211 8.30 -19.14 -5.46
N ILE A 212 9.42 -19.69 -4.98
CA ILE A 212 9.45 -20.77 -4.00
C ILE A 212 10.21 -20.35 -2.73
N ASN A 213 9.97 -21.08 -1.65
CA ASN A 213 10.63 -20.83 -0.37
C ASN A 213 12.15 -21.06 -0.44
N LEU A 214 12.89 -20.37 0.41
CA LEU A 214 14.35 -20.49 0.52
C LEU A 214 14.80 -21.94 0.71
N ALA A 215 14.16 -22.69 1.62
CA ALA A 215 14.55 -24.06 1.95
C ALA A 215 14.44 -25.00 0.75
N ASP A 216 13.38 -24.86 -0.05
CA ASP A 216 13.17 -25.69 -1.25
C ASP A 216 14.18 -25.32 -2.35
N GLY A 217 14.43 -24.03 -2.56
CA GLY A 217 15.43 -23.54 -3.50
C GLY A 217 16.84 -24.03 -3.18
N LEU A 218 17.25 -23.97 -1.92
CA LEU A 218 18.54 -24.47 -1.48
C LEU A 218 18.68 -26.00 -1.63
N LYS A 219 17.61 -26.76 -1.36
CA LYS A 219 17.59 -28.21 -1.56
C LYS A 219 17.75 -28.59 -3.04
N ILE A 220 17.09 -27.87 -3.95
CA ILE A 220 17.24 -28.07 -5.39
C ILE A 220 18.66 -27.70 -5.82
N LYS A 221 19.16 -26.55 -5.36
CA LYS A 221 20.53 -26.10 -5.66
C LYS A 221 21.57 -27.11 -5.23
N GLU A 222 21.46 -27.71 -4.05
CA GLU A 222 22.39 -28.75 -3.54
C GLU A 222 22.44 -29.95 -4.46
N ARG A 223 21.31 -30.43 -4.98
CA ARG A 223 21.26 -31.54 -5.95
C ARG A 223 21.97 -31.18 -7.26
N LEU A 224 21.73 -29.97 -7.78
CA LEU A 224 22.37 -29.49 -9.01
C LEU A 224 23.87 -29.30 -8.84
N ASP A 225 24.34 -28.78 -7.72
CA ASP A 225 25.76 -28.61 -7.37
C ASP A 225 26.47 -29.97 -7.20
N ALA A 226 25.75 -31.00 -6.77
CA ALA A 226 26.25 -32.38 -6.74
C ALA A 226 26.33 -33.03 -8.14
N GLY A 227 25.89 -32.34 -9.20
CA GLY A 227 25.91 -32.84 -10.58
C GLY A 227 24.75 -33.75 -10.93
N GLU A 228 23.66 -33.73 -10.14
CA GLU A 228 22.43 -34.45 -10.48
C GLU A 228 21.72 -33.76 -11.65
N THR A 229 21.12 -34.53 -12.54
CA THR A 229 20.12 -34.03 -13.49
C THR A 229 18.76 -34.03 -12.81
N VAL A 230 18.17 -32.86 -12.65
CA VAL A 230 16.88 -32.68 -12.01
C VAL A 230 15.86 -32.22 -13.07
N GLU A 231 14.86 -33.07 -13.33
CA GLU A 231 13.72 -32.71 -14.19
C GLU A 231 12.56 -32.19 -13.33
N ALA A 232 11.96 -31.13 -13.77
CA ALA A 232 10.80 -30.56 -13.11
C ALA A 232 9.64 -30.31 -14.07
N HIS A 233 8.44 -30.33 -13.53
CA HIS A 233 7.23 -29.92 -14.22
C HIS A 233 6.70 -28.63 -13.57
N PHE A 234 6.44 -27.61 -14.39
CA PHE A 234 5.87 -26.32 -13.98
C PHE A 234 4.67 -25.97 -14.83
N GLN A 235 3.54 -25.73 -14.19
CA GLN A 235 2.30 -25.29 -14.84
C GLN A 235 1.76 -24.09 -14.08
N GLN A 236 1.32 -23.04 -14.80
CA GLN A 236 0.50 -21.98 -14.21
C GLN A 236 -0.47 -21.41 -15.24
N THR A 237 -1.60 -20.92 -14.72
CA THR A 237 -2.60 -20.16 -15.47
C THR A 237 -2.90 -18.88 -14.72
N GLN A 238 -2.88 -17.74 -15.43
CA GLN A 238 -3.20 -16.45 -14.88
C GLN A 238 -4.33 -15.78 -15.68
N ILE A 239 -5.13 -14.99 -14.97
CA ILE A 239 -5.95 -13.92 -15.56
C ILE A 239 -5.11 -12.65 -15.52
N VAL A 240 -4.96 -11.99 -16.66
CA VAL A 240 -4.37 -10.65 -16.74
C VAL A 240 -5.30 -9.81 -17.61
N GLU A 241 -5.94 -8.81 -17.03
CA GLU A 241 -6.92 -7.97 -17.70
C GLU A 241 -7.01 -6.58 -17.06
N GLU A 242 -7.48 -5.60 -17.80
CA GLU A 242 -7.81 -4.29 -17.24
C GLU A 242 -9.10 -4.36 -16.44
N ARG A 243 -9.09 -3.85 -15.20
CA ARG A 243 -10.26 -3.67 -14.34
C ARG A 243 -10.37 -2.23 -13.89
N ILE A 244 -11.60 -1.77 -13.70
CA ILE A 244 -11.86 -0.47 -13.07
C ILE A 244 -11.84 -0.69 -11.56
N THR A 245 -11.08 0.14 -10.88
CA THR A 245 -11.04 0.19 -9.41
C THR A 245 -11.23 1.63 -8.93
N GLN A 246 -11.18 1.86 -7.63
CA GLN A 246 -11.61 3.12 -7.04
C GLN A 246 -10.65 3.59 -5.95
N ASN A 247 -10.37 4.89 -5.93
CA ASN A 247 -9.97 5.59 -4.72
C ASN A 247 -11.22 6.17 -4.05
N VAL A 248 -11.22 6.28 -2.73
CA VAL A 248 -12.32 6.85 -1.94
C VAL A 248 -11.82 8.11 -1.22
N PHE A 249 -12.62 9.17 -1.26
CA PHE A 249 -12.23 10.44 -0.66
C PHE A 249 -13.36 11.05 0.18
N VAL A 250 -12.94 11.82 1.17
CA VAL A 250 -13.81 12.77 1.85
C VAL A 250 -13.02 14.02 2.26
N GLU A 251 -13.64 15.18 2.20
CA GLU A 251 -13.03 16.42 2.65
C GLU A 251 -14.00 17.27 3.45
N THR A 252 -13.48 18.13 4.31
CA THR A 252 -14.28 19.14 5.01
C THR A 252 -14.80 20.19 4.03
N GLU A 253 -16.07 20.62 4.15
CA GLU A 253 -16.58 21.79 3.42
C GLU A 253 -15.95 23.09 3.93
N GLU A 254 -15.63 23.14 5.23
CA GLU A 254 -14.94 24.24 5.88
C GLU A 254 -13.42 24.16 5.72
N GLY A 255 -12.76 25.23 6.12
CA GLY A 255 -11.31 25.40 6.05
C GLY A 255 -10.87 26.05 4.74
N ASP A 256 -9.67 26.62 4.77
CA ASP A 256 -9.09 27.30 3.62
C ASP A 256 -8.81 26.30 2.49
N PRO A 257 -9.51 26.36 1.36
CA PRO A 257 -9.33 25.42 0.26
C PRO A 257 -7.99 25.55 -0.45
N HIS A 258 -7.28 26.66 -0.25
CA HIS A 258 -5.96 26.87 -0.81
C HIS A 258 -4.83 26.30 0.05
N ASN A 259 -5.16 25.64 1.17
CA ASN A 259 -4.21 25.03 2.09
C ASN A 259 -4.77 23.70 2.57
N VAL A 260 -4.78 22.70 1.69
CA VAL A 260 -5.33 21.38 1.95
C VAL A 260 -4.29 20.52 2.67
N ILE A 261 -4.64 20.02 3.83
CA ILE A 261 -3.92 18.96 4.52
C ILE A 261 -4.57 17.65 4.09
N MET A 262 -3.81 16.80 3.45
CA MET A 262 -4.32 15.51 2.96
C MET A 262 -3.73 14.36 3.76
N LEU A 263 -4.57 13.41 4.14
CA LEU A 263 -4.19 12.19 4.84
C LEU A 263 -4.59 11.00 4.00
N GLY A 264 -3.77 9.96 3.95
CA GLY A 264 -4.07 8.77 3.16
C GLY A 264 -3.56 7.47 3.78
N ALA A 265 -4.25 6.39 3.42
CA ALA A 265 -3.95 5.00 3.71
C ALA A 265 -4.44 4.16 2.54
N HIS A 266 -3.89 2.99 2.29
CA HIS A 266 -4.50 2.15 1.26
C HIS A 266 -5.61 1.25 1.82
N LEU A 267 -6.47 0.80 0.94
CA LEU A 267 -7.68 0.04 1.30
C LEU A 267 -7.64 -1.40 0.81
N ASP A 268 -6.81 -1.70 -0.15
CA ASP A 268 -6.60 -3.06 -0.64
C ASP A 268 -5.64 -3.85 0.28
N SER A 269 -5.51 -5.12 0.01
CA SER A 269 -4.52 -6.02 0.59
C SER A 269 -3.88 -6.85 -0.51
N VAL A 270 -2.80 -7.57 -0.20
CA VAL A 270 -2.32 -8.66 -1.06
C VAL A 270 -3.37 -9.78 -1.19
N GLN A 271 -3.25 -10.62 -2.23
CA GLN A 271 -4.17 -11.77 -2.40
C GLN A 271 -3.90 -12.90 -1.39
N ALA A 272 -2.77 -12.89 -0.71
CA ALA A 272 -2.36 -13.92 0.24
C ALA A 272 -3.12 -13.88 1.57
N GLY A 273 -3.64 -12.73 1.98
CA GLY A 273 -4.27 -12.57 3.29
C GLY A 273 -5.22 -11.38 3.40
N PRO A 274 -5.88 -11.25 4.55
CA PRO A 274 -6.85 -10.18 4.79
C PRO A 274 -6.24 -8.79 4.93
N GLY A 275 -4.93 -8.65 5.21
CA GLY A 275 -4.22 -7.38 5.29
C GLY A 275 -4.77 -6.48 6.40
N ILE A 276 -4.75 -6.94 7.65
CA ILE A 276 -5.40 -6.18 8.74
C ILE A 276 -4.43 -5.20 9.39
N ASN A 277 -3.14 -5.53 9.48
CA ASN A 277 -2.13 -4.51 9.73
C ASN A 277 -1.79 -3.76 8.45
N ASP A 278 -1.65 -4.46 7.31
CA ASP A 278 -1.28 -3.95 5.99
C ASP A 278 -2.49 -3.92 5.01
N ASP A 279 -3.24 -2.84 4.79
CA ASP A 279 -3.24 -1.60 5.57
C ASP A 279 -4.65 -1.32 6.13
N GLY A 280 -5.26 -2.37 6.67
CA GLY A 280 -6.46 -2.21 7.50
C GLY A 280 -6.22 -1.23 8.64
N SER A 281 -4.98 -1.19 9.18
CA SER A 281 -4.63 -0.37 10.31
C SER A 281 -4.63 1.13 9.99
N GLY A 282 -4.01 1.56 8.91
CA GLY A 282 -4.08 2.94 8.44
C GLY A 282 -5.50 3.32 8.00
N THR A 283 -6.19 2.42 7.30
CA THR A 283 -7.60 2.60 6.93
C THR A 283 -8.48 2.86 8.15
N SER A 284 -8.34 2.07 9.22
CA SER A 284 -9.09 2.25 10.48
C SER A 284 -8.74 3.56 11.18
N LEU A 285 -7.44 3.86 11.28
CA LEU A 285 -6.95 5.11 11.85
C LEU A 285 -7.56 6.32 11.14
N LEU A 286 -7.52 6.35 9.83
CA LEU A 286 -8.09 7.45 9.04
C LEU A 286 -9.59 7.61 9.24
N LEU A 287 -10.33 6.49 9.27
CA LEU A 287 -11.77 6.51 9.43
C LEU A 287 -12.19 7.09 10.79
N GLU A 288 -11.56 6.64 11.87
CA GLU A 288 -11.85 7.16 13.21
C GLU A 288 -11.39 8.61 13.37
N LEU A 289 -10.21 8.96 12.83
CA LEU A 289 -9.70 10.32 12.87
C LEU A 289 -10.63 11.29 12.10
N PHE A 290 -11.13 10.87 10.93
CA PHE A 290 -12.11 11.64 10.17
C PHE A 290 -13.40 11.85 10.98
N LEU A 291 -14.00 10.77 11.51
CA LEU A 291 -15.24 10.86 12.26
C LEU A 291 -15.11 11.74 13.51
N ALA A 292 -14.02 11.60 14.27
CA ALA A 292 -13.74 12.41 15.45
C ALA A 292 -13.54 13.88 15.09
N MET A 293 -12.74 14.19 14.06
CA MET A 293 -12.45 15.57 13.70
C MET A 293 -13.66 16.37 13.20
N THR A 294 -14.71 15.71 12.70
CA THR A 294 -15.94 16.38 12.25
C THR A 294 -16.68 17.11 13.37
N GLN A 295 -16.37 16.84 14.62
CA GLN A 295 -16.88 17.56 15.78
C GLN A 295 -16.24 18.94 15.95
N TYR A 296 -15.17 19.24 15.22
CA TYR A 296 -14.34 20.43 15.38
C TYR A 296 -14.31 21.27 14.10
N ARG A 297 -13.86 22.52 14.23
CA ARG A 297 -13.55 23.42 13.12
C ARG A 297 -12.04 23.52 12.94
N THR A 298 -11.61 23.47 11.69
CA THR A 298 -10.22 23.64 11.26
C THR A 298 -10.03 24.97 10.55
N LYS A 299 -8.81 25.51 10.52
CA LYS A 299 -8.46 26.69 9.74
C LYS A 299 -8.15 26.31 8.28
N ASN A 300 -7.42 25.24 8.09
CA ASN A 300 -7.08 24.70 6.77
C ASN A 300 -8.06 23.58 6.41
N LYS A 301 -8.34 23.39 5.12
CA LYS A 301 -9.16 22.28 4.64
C LYS A 301 -8.45 20.96 4.92
N VAL A 302 -9.22 19.93 5.27
CA VAL A 302 -8.70 18.59 5.50
C VAL A 302 -9.35 17.62 4.53
N ARG A 303 -8.52 16.79 3.86
CA ARG A 303 -8.94 15.76 2.91
C ARG A 303 -8.39 14.41 3.35
N PHE A 304 -9.23 13.39 3.28
CA PHE A 304 -8.84 12.00 3.53
C PHE A 304 -8.98 11.20 2.24
N ALA A 305 -8.08 10.25 2.04
CA ALA A 305 -8.08 9.34 0.90
C ALA A 305 -7.84 7.91 1.36
N TRP A 306 -8.60 6.98 0.79
CA TRP A 306 -8.34 5.54 0.85
C TRP A 306 -7.99 5.09 -0.55
N TRP A 307 -6.74 4.68 -0.72
CA TRP A 307 -6.17 4.34 -2.02
C TRP A 307 -6.53 2.92 -2.43
N GLY A 308 -6.71 2.69 -3.71
CA GLY A 308 -6.91 1.37 -4.28
C GLY A 308 -5.71 0.91 -5.08
N ALA A 309 -5.48 -0.41 -5.08
CA ALA A 309 -4.40 -1.05 -5.82
C ALA A 309 -3.00 -0.50 -5.47
N GLU A 310 -2.78 -0.20 -4.20
CA GLU A 310 -1.48 0.16 -3.66
C GLU A 310 -0.51 -1.01 -3.83
N GLU A 311 -0.93 -2.20 -3.41
CA GLU A 311 -0.22 -3.48 -3.44
C GLU A 311 0.22 -3.94 -4.84
N ASN A 312 -0.31 -3.31 -5.87
CA ASN A 312 0.05 -3.52 -7.26
C ASN A 312 0.99 -2.44 -7.81
N GLY A 313 1.60 -1.66 -6.92
CA GLY A 313 2.58 -0.63 -7.23
C GLY A 313 2.01 0.78 -7.19
N LEU A 314 1.32 1.16 -6.12
CA LEU A 314 0.80 2.51 -5.83
C LEU A 314 -0.17 3.04 -6.90
N LEU A 315 -0.94 2.15 -7.57
CA LEU A 315 -1.67 2.53 -8.78
C LEU A 315 -2.70 3.64 -8.53
N GLY A 316 -3.39 3.61 -7.39
CA GLY A 316 -4.40 4.60 -7.02
C GLY A 316 -3.82 5.97 -6.74
N SER A 317 -2.80 6.07 -5.91
CA SER A 317 -2.14 7.35 -5.60
C SER A 317 -1.37 7.91 -6.80
N LYS A 318 -0.73 7.04 -7.61
CA LYS A 318 -0.12 7.44 -8.89
C LYS A 318 -1.13 8.02 -9.85
N PHE A 319 -2.28 7.36 -10.01
CA PHE A 319 -3.35 7.86 -10.87
C PHE A 319 -3.84 9.23 -10.40
N TYR A 320 -4.10 9.38 -9.10
CA TYR A 320 -4.52 10.65 -8.53
C TYR A 320 -3.47 11.75 -8.77
N CYS A 321 -2.23 11.53 -8.37
CA CYS A 321 -1.16 12.51 -8.49
C CYS A 321 -0.84 12.88 -9.95
N SER A 322 -0.87 11.90 -10.86
CA SER A 322 -0.58 12.14 -12.28
C SER A 322 -1.68 12.93 -13.00
N ASN A 323 -2.92 12.90 -12.49
CA ASN A 323 -4.07 13.57 -13.09
C ASN A 323 -4.52 14.82 -12.34
N LEU A 324 -3.83 15.21 -11.26
CA LEU A 324 -4.20 16.37 -10.48
C LEU A 324 -3.87 17.66 -11.24
N PRO A 325 -4.84 18.60 -11.43
CA PRO A 325 -4.56 19.89 -12.05
C PRO A 325 -3.54 20.71 -11.25
N ALA A 326 -2.77 21.56 -11.91
CA ALA A 326 -1.77 22.38 -11.26
C ALA A 326 -2.34 23.27 -10.13
N SER A 327 -3.59 23.77 -10.29
CA SER A 327 -4.29 24.51 -9.23
C SER A 327 -4.47 23.70 -7.96
N ASP A 328 -4.87 22.44 -8.12
CA ASP A 328 -5.16 21.56 -6.99
C ASP A 328 -3.84 21.07 -6.34
N VAL A 329 -2.77 20.93 -7.14
CA VAL A 329 -1.43 20.70 -6.61
C VAL A 329 -0.96 21.92 -5.81
N ASP A 330 -1.20 23.16 -6.31
CA ASP A 330 -0.87 24.37 -5.55
C ASP A 330 -1.65 24.45 -4.23
N ASP A 331 -2.90 24.02 -4.22
CA ASP A 331 -3.75 24.04 -3.03
C ASP A 331 -3.34 22.98 -1.99
N LEU A 332 -2.68 21.89 -2.42
CA LEU A 332 -2.18 20.86 -1.52
C LEU A 332 -0.97 21.37 -0.73
N LEU A 333 -1.12 21.43 0.60
CA LEU A 333 -0.09 21.92 1.51
C LEU A 333 0.89 20.80 1.92
N VAL A 334 0.36 19.66 2.33
CA VAL A 334 1.12 18.52 2.85
C VAL A 334 0.30 17.24 2.74
N TYR A 335 0.97 16.11 2.56
CA TYR A 335 0.39 14.77 2.59
C TYR A 335 0.89 13.99 3.81
N LEU A 336 0.01 13.29 4.51
CA LEU A 336 0.33 12.42 5.63
C LEU A 336 -0.08 10.99 5.27
N ASN A 337 0.86 10.06 5.29
CA ASN A 337 0.67 8.66 4.98
C ASN A 337 0.60 7.82 6.25
N PHE A 338 -0.30 6.84 6.25
CA PHE A 338 -0.45 5.88 7.34
C PHE A 338 -0.56 4.50 6.72
N ASP A 339 0.45 3.68 6.95
CA ASP A 339 0.54 2.36 6.35
C ASP A 339 1.28 1.45 7.32
N MET A 340 0.62 0.34 7.71
CA MET A 340 1.07 -0.57 8.76
C MET A 340 1.36 0.17 10.07
N VAL A 341 0.32 0.62 10.77
CA VAL A 341 0.43 1.44 11.98
C VAL A 341 0.01 0.73 13.26
N ALA A 342 -0.12 -0.61 13.22
CA ALA A 342 -0.64 -1.37 14.36
C ALA A 342 0.29 -2.50 14.87
N LYS A 343 1.49 -2.70 14.28
CA LYS A 343 2.35 -3.82 14.69
C LYS A 343 3.83 -3.51 14.50
N GLY A 344 4.62 -3.47 15.57
CA GLY A 344 6.08 -3.24 15.49
C GLY A 344 6.52 -2.04 16.30
N PHE A 345 7.45 -1.26 15.76
CA PHE A 345 8.00 -0.06 16.41
C PHE A 345 7.18 1.20 16.07
N PHE A 346 7.50 2.34 16.70
CA PHE A 346 6.97 3.64 16.31
C PHE A 346 7.92 4.29 15.30
N GLY A 347 7.63 4.06 14.00
CA GLY A 347 8.43 4.57 12.91
C GLY A 347 7.92 5.91 12.39
N VAL A 348 8.86 6.84 12.19
CA VAL A 348 8.63 8.12 11.54
C VAL A 348 9.57 8.23 10.35
N ALA A 349 9.06 8.58 9.18
CA ALA A 349 9.88 8.75 7.99
C ALA A 349 11.04 9.74 8.23
N ASP A 350 12.26 9.32 7.93
CA ASP A 350 13.50 10.14 7.98
C ASP A 350 13.51 11.10 6.80
N THR A 351 12.70 12.16 6.90
CA THR A 351 12.49 13.13 5.81
C THR A 351 13.48 14.27 5.79
N ASP A 352 14.25 14.45 6.87
CA ASP A 352 15.38 15.38 6.90
C ASP A 352 16.68 14.72 6.41
N GLY A 353 16.68 13.38 6.24
CA GLY A 353 17.81 12.59 5.77
C GLY A 353 18.95 12.46 6.77
N SER A 354 18.68 12.75 8.05
CA SER A 354 19.73 12.74 9.11
C SER A 354 20.24 11.34 9.42
N THR A 355 19.43 10.31 9.22
CA THR A 355 19.78 8.92 9.49
C THR A 355 20.14 8.16 8.20
N HIS A 356 19.33 8.28 7.15
CA HIS A 356 19.46 7.46 5.93
C HIS A 356 19.94 8.24 4.71
N GLY A 357 20.16 9.57 4.82
CA GLY A 357 20.80 10.39 3.79
C GLY A 357 19.87 10.85 2.65
N SER A 358 18.63 10.37 2.57
CA SER A 358 17.61 10.85 1.62
C SER A 358 16.66 11.82 2.31
N ALA A 359 16.50 13.01 1.73
CA ALA A 359 15.58 14.01 2.27
C ALA A 359 14.32 14.15 1.42
N GLY A 360 13.21 14.38 2.08
CA GLY A 360 11.93 14.76 1.46
C GLY A 360 11.93 16.21 0.96
N PRO A 361 10.87 16.64 0.27
CA PRO A 361 10.68 18.06 -0.08
C PRO A 361 10.60 18.95 1.16
N ALA A 362 11.01 20.23 1.00
CA ALA A 362 11.02 21.19 2.11
C ALA A 362 9.68 21.28 2.84
N GLY A 363 9.72 21.11 4.16
CA GLY A 363 8.54 21.02 5.04
C GLY A 363 8.21 19.58 5.47
N SER A 364 8.78 18.56 4.83
CA SER A 364 8.66 17.18 5.32
C SER A 364 9.42 17.01 6.64
N ASP A 365 10.61 17.60 6.76
CA ASP A 365 11.41 17.70 7.99
C ASP A 365 10.62 18.28 9.18
N VAL A 366 9.77 19.26 8.92
CA VAL A 366 8.91 19.84 9.95
C VAL A 366 7.89 18.81 10.46
N VAL A 367 7.32 18.01 9.55
CA VAL A 367 6.36 16.95 9.92
C VAL A 367 7.05 15.88 10.75
N GLU A 368 8.23 15.43 10.32
CA GLU A 368 9.06 14.48 11.06
C GLU A 368 9.30 14.95 12.50
N HIS A 369 9.88 16.13 12.67
CA HIS A 369 10.20 16.67 14.00
C HIS A 369 8.99 16.84 14.91
N ILE A 370 7.80 17.14 14.36
CA ILE A 370 6.55 17.22 15.15
C ILE A 370 6.17 15.82 15.66
N TYR A 371 6.24 14.79 14.82
CA TYR A 371 5.96 13.41 15.22
C TYR A 371 6.97 12.92 16.27
N GLU A 372 8.26 13.12 16.04
CA GLU A 372 9.30 12.75 16.99
C GLU A 372 9.10 13.41 18.37
N ALA A 373 8.87 14.74 18.36
CA ALA A 373 8.61 15.47 19.60
C ALA A 373 7.35 14.95 20.34
N TYR A 374 6.31 14.57 19.59
CA TYR A 374 5.12 13.97 20.17
C TYR A 374 5.44 12.63 20.84
N TYR A 375 6.06 11.68 20.15
CA TYR A 375 6.39 10.37 20.73
C TYR A 375 7.34 10.50 21.92
N GLN A 376 8.36 11.35 21.83
CA GLN A 376 9.27 11.64 22.96
C GLN A 376 8.52 12.21 24.16
N SER A 377 7.52 13.07 23.94
CA SER A 377 6.67 13.61 25.03
C SER A 377 5.85 12.52 25.72
N GLN A 378 5.57 11.42 25.04
CA GLN A 378 4.90 10.24 25.58
C GLN A 378 5.88 9.22 26.20
N GLY A 379 7.19 9.52 26.18
CA GLY A 379 8.23 8.61 26.67
C GLY A 379 8.48 7.40 25.77
N LEU A 380 8.14 7.51 24.49
CA LEU A 380 8.28 6.46 23.49
C LEU A 380 9.54 6.70 22.64
N GLU A 381 10.21 5.62 22.29
CA GLU A 381 11.33 5.63 21.35
C GLU A 381 10.80 5.68 19.91
N VAL A 382 11.42 6.49 19.08
CA VAL A 382 11.11 6.62 17.66
C VAL A 382 12.18 5.92 16.85
N THR A 383 11.76 5.17 15.83
CA THR A 383 12.66 4.58 14.84
C THR A 383 12.57 5.40 13.56
N PRO A 384 13.67 5.98 13.05
CA PRO A 384 13.69 6.62 11.74
C PRO A 384 13.37 5.60 10.65
N ALA A 385 12.35 5.83 9.84
CA ALA A 385 11.97 4.96 8.74
C ALA A 385 12.59 5.46 7.43
N VAL A 386 13.26 4.56 6.70
CA VAL A 386 13.91 4.90 5.44
C VAL A 386 12.87 5.27 4.38
N LEU A 387 13.19 6.25 3.54
CA LEU A 387 12.34 6.64 2.41
C LEU A 387 12.54 5.66 1.25
N THR A 388 11.44 5.02 0.85
CA THR A 388 11.40 4.06 -0.27
C THR A 388 10.26 4.43 -1.23
N ASN A 389 10.05 3.65 -2.29
CA ASN A 389 8.84 3.73 -3.11
C ASN A 389 7.75 2.77 -2.63
N GLY A 390 7.84 2.30 -1.40
CA GLY A 390 7.04 1.22 -0.87
C GLY A 390 5.72 1.65 -0.25
N SER A 391 5.26 2.89 -0.41
CA SER A 391 3.92 3.32 0.00
C SER A 391 3.49 4.61 -0.70
N ASP A 392 2.23 4.98 -0.59
CA ASP A 392 1.57 6.05 -1.35
C ASP A 392 2.18 7.45 -1.19
N TYR A 393 2.95 7.72 -0.11
CA TYR A 393 3.68 8.97 0.01
C TYR A 393 4.66 9.22 -1.14
N ALA A 394 5.17 8.15 -1.75
CA ALA A 394 6.10 8.25 -2.86
C ALA A 394 5.48 8.94 -4.08
N SER A 395 4.18 8.75 -4.33
CA SER A 395 3.45 9.47 -5.38
C SER A 395 3.43 10.97 -5.15
N PHE A 396 3.22 11.41 -3.92
CA PHE A 396 3.23 12.84 -3.56
C PHE A 396 4.63 13.44 -3.61
N TRP A 397 5.61 12.68 -3.14
CA TRP A 397 7.01 13.07 -3.19
C TRP A 397 7.52 13.21 -4.63
N GLN A 398 7.45 12.12 -5.39
CA GLN A 398 8.17 12.04 -6.67
C GLN A 398 7.38 12.63 -7.85
N ILE A 399 6.03 12.52 -7.85
CA ILE A 399 5.19 13.02 -8.94
C ILE A 399 4.79 14.48 -8.71
N LEU A 400 4.55 14.89 -7.46
CA LEU A 400 4.11 16.25 -7.16
C LEU A 400 5.17 17.15 -6.52
N GLY A 401 6.24 16.57 -5.96
CA GLY A 401 7.25 17.31 -5.19
C GLY A 401 6.69 17.97 -3.93
N LYS A 402 5.64 17.36 -3.34
CA LYS A 402 4.96 17.89 -2.15
C LYS A 402 5.57 17.37 -0.87
N PRO A 403 5.63 18.20 0.20
CA PRO A 403 6.04 17.73 1.50
C PRO A 403 5.08 16.67 2.02
N PHE A 404 5.63 15.71 2.74
CA PHE A 404 4.88 14.60 3.29
C PHE A 404 5.40 14.18 4.67
N GLY A 405 4.61 13.38 5.36
CA GLY A 405 4.99 12.63 6.55
C GLY A 405 4.48 11.20 6.43
N PHE A 406 5.13 10.26 7.11
CA PHE A 406 4.76 8.88 7.09
C PHE A 406 4.96 8.23 8.45
N LEU A 407 3.92 7.60 8.98
CA LEU A 407 3.98 6.72 10.14
C LEU A 407 3.93 5.27 9.68
N HIS A 408 4.83 4.47 10.24
CA HIS A 408 5.02 3.08 9.87
C HIS A 408 5.55 2.27 11.05
N THR A 409 5.28 0.97 11.10
CA THR A 409 5.69 0.12 12.23
C THR A 409 6.68 -0.98 11.84
N GLY A 410 7.14 -0.99 10.59
CA GLY A 410 8.17 -1.89 10.07
C GLY A 410 7.60 -3.17 9.44
N THR A 411 8.27 -3.65 8.40
CA THR A 411 7.92 -4.85 7.61
C THR A 411 8.80 -6.05 7.89
N ALA A 412 9.92 -5.87 8.63
CA ALA A 412 10.81 -6.99 8.92
C ALA A 412 10.14 -8.02 9.84
N VAL A 413 10.54 -9.28 9.73
CA VAL A 413 9.99 -10.40 10.52
C VAL A 413 9.98 -10.13 12.03
N ALA A 414 10.94 -9.34 12.52
CA ALA A 414 11.01 -8.96 13.92
C ALA A 414 9.91 -7.96 14.34
N GLN A 415 9.40 -7.17 13.40
CA GLN A 415 8.34 -6.19 13.63
C GLN A 415 6.97 -6.80 13.30
N ASP A 416 6.80 -7.33 12.10
CA ASP A 416 5.57 -7.97 11.64
C ASP A 416 5.85 -9.27 10.87
N PRO A 417 5.83 -10.43 11.55
CA PRO A 417 6.03 -11.71 10.89
C PRO A 417 4.88 -12.10 9.93
N CYS A 418 3.77 -11.37 9.98
CA CYS A 418 2.59 -11.60 9.13
C CYS A 418 2.49 -10.65 7.94
N TYR A 419 3.48 -9.78 7.73
CA TYR A 419 3.53 -8.89 6.57
C TYR A 419 3.42 -9.70 5.27
N HIS A 420 2.44 -9.36 4.41
CA HIS A 420 2.10 -10.07 3.17
C HIS A 420 1.79 -11.57 3.33
N GLN A 421 1.30 -11.98 4.50
CA GLN A 421 1.00 -13.38 4.82
C GLN A 421 -0.49 -13.58 5.15
N ALA A 422 -0.95 -14.83 5.03
CA ALA A 422 -2.31 -15.20 5.42
C ALA A 422 -2.62 -14.98 6.90
N CYS A 423 -1.60 -14.83 7.75
CA CYS A 423 -1.77 -14.58 9.17
C CYS A 423 -1.95 -13.09 9.53
N ASP A 424 -1.94 -12.17 8.56
CA ASP A 424 -2.27 -10.77 8.82
C ASP A 424 -3.77 -10.57 9.00
N THR A 425 -4.29 -11.20 10.05
CA THR A 425 -5.69 -11.23 10.49
C THR A 425 -5.87 -10.27 11.66
N ILE A 426 -7.10 -10.20 12.21
CA ILE A 426 -7.41 -9.40 13.41
C ILE A 426 -6.54 -9.75 14.64
N GLU A 427 -5.88 -10.90 14.65
CA GLU A 427 -5.00 -11.32 15.74
C GLU A 427 -3.58 -10.70 15.61
N ASN A 428 -3.23 -10.16 14.44
CA ASN A 428 -1.92 -9.58 14.19
C ASN A 428 -1.74 -8.17 14.81
N PRO A 429 -2.64 -7.18 14.61
CA PRO A 429 -2.51 -5.83 15.16
C PRO A 429 -2.43 -5.80 16.68
N ASP A 430 -1.61 -4.89 17.21
CA ASP A 430 -1.56 -4.56 18.64
C ASP A 430 -2.47 -3.36 18.94
N PRO A 431 -3.49 -3.52 19.80
CA PRO A 431 -4.45 -2.45 20.12
C PRO A 431 -3.83 -1.20 20.73
N ASN A 432 -2.70 -1.33 21.46
CA ASN A 432 -2.03 -0.18 22.02
C ASN A 432 -1.24 0.58 20.94
N THR A 433 -0.55 -0.13 20.08
CA THR A 433 0.25 0.48 19.00
C THR A 433 -0.62 1.31 18.07
N ILE A 434 -1.75 0.77 17.57
CA ILE A 434 -2.65 1.55 16.71
C ILE A 434 -3.25 2.76 17.45
N THR A 435 -3.56 2.63 18.74
CA THR A 435 -4.12 3.73 19.52
C THR A 435 -3.11 4.86 19.69
N VAL A 436 -1.84 4.53 19.95
CA VAL A 436 -0.75 5.51 20.09
C VAL A 436 -0.54 6.23 18.75
N ASN A 437 -0.47 5.51 17.64
CA ASN A 437 -0.30 6.09 16.31
C ASN A 437 -1.50 6.95 15.89
N ALA A 438 -2.72 6.53 16.20
CA ALA A 438 -3.93 7.34 15.97
C ALA A 438 -3.90 8.66 16.74
N ARG A 439 -3.43 8.66 17.99
CA ARG A 439 -3.26 9.88 18.78
C ARG A 439 -2.13 10.76 18.26
N ALA A 440 -1.04 10.19 17.77
CA ALA A 440 0.02 10.95 17.09
C ALA A 440 -0.52 11.62 15.83
N ALA A 441 -1.31 10.92 15.03
CA ALA A 441 -1.97 11.46 13.85
C ALA A 441 -2.96 12.61 14.21
N ALA A 442 -3.72 12.46 15.29
CA ALA A 442 -4.63 13.51 15.79
C ALA A 442 -3.88 14.76 16.25
N HIS A 443 -2.75 14.59 16.93
CA HIS A 443 -1.87 15.70 17.30
C HIS A 443 -1.36 16.42 16.05
N MET A 444 -0.78 15.71 15.10
CA MET A 444 -0.27 16.25 13.85
C MET A 444 -1.36 16.98 13.07
N LEU A 445 -2.52 16.36 12.87
CA LEU A 445 -3.65 16.98 12.19
C LEU A 445 -4.06 18.28 12.88
N THR A 446 -4.11 18.33 14.21
CA THR A 446 -4.43 19.54 14.95
C THR A 446 -3.40 20.63 14.71
N VAL A 447 -2.11 20.32 14.80
CA VAL A 447 -1.03 21.30 14.58
C VAL A 447 -1.10 21.87 13.16
N LEU A 448 -1.20 21.02 12.16
CA LEU A 448 -1.22 21.42 10.76
C LEU A 448 -2.52 22.14 10.38
N SER A 449 -3.67 21.67 10.85
CA SER A 449 -4.95 22.31 10.55
C SER A 449 -5.08 23.74 11.10
N LEU A 450 -4.32 24.07 12.15
CA LEU A 450 -4.30 25.40 12.74
C LEU A 450 -3.14 26.28 12.24
N ASN A 451 -1.96 25.68 12.08
CA ASN A 451 -0.70 26.40 11.88
C ASN A 451 0.05 25.98 10.61
N GLY A 452 -0.47 25.02 9.82
CA GLY A 452 0.23 24.45 8.67
C GLY A 452 0.80 25.49 7.71
N THR A 453 0.05 26.54 7.41
CA THR A 453 0.50 27.64 6.52
C THR A 453 1.70 28.44 7.05
N SER A 454 2.01 28.39 8.34
CA SER A 454 3.19 29.03 8.94
C SER A 454 4.34 28.05 9.16
N LEU A 455 4.07 26.76 9.11
CA LEU A 455 5.03 25.69 9.37
C LEU A 455 5.58 25.08 8.08
N ILE A 456 4.69 24.83 7.13
CA ILE A 456 5.04 24.19 5.86
C ILE A 456 5.23 25.24 4.78
N PRO A 457 6.42 25.34 4.17
CA PRO A 457 6.68 26.27 3.08
C PRO A 457 5.85 25.90 1.86
N LYS A 458 5.11 26.88 1.31
CA LYS A 458 4.31 26.69 0.11
C LYS A 458 5.11 27.16 -1.10
N THR A 459 5.58 26.20 -1.90
CA THR A 459 6.27 26.51 -3.14
C THR A 459 5.25 26.47 -4.29
N PRO A 460 5.07 27.58 -5.04
CA PRO A 460 4.19 27.60 -6.19
C PRO A 460 4.62 26.58 -7.25
N VAL A 461 3.66 25.87 -7.81
CA VAL A 461 3.91 24.85 -8.81
C VAL A 461 4.14 25.51 -10.18
N ASN A 462 5.29 25.23 -10.79
CA ASN A 462 5.53 25.57 -12.19
C ASN A 462 4.85 24.49 -13.07
N ALA A 463 3.88 24.90 -13.89
CA ALA A 463 3.13 23.98 -14.74
C ALA A 463 4.03 23.12 -15.66
N THR A 464 5.14 23.67 -16.18
CA THR A 464 6.09 22.92 -17.00
C THR A 464 6.84 21.88 -16.16
N MET A 465 7.25 22.25 -14.94
CA MET A 465 7.90 21.34 -14.02
C MET A 465 6.94 20.22 -13.60
N LEU A 466 5.70 20.55 -13.29
CA LEU A 466 4.67 19.57 -12.92
C LEU A 466 4.41 18.59 -14.07
N THR A 467 4.24 19.05 -15.31
CA THR A 467 4.08 18.15 -16.46
C THR A 467 5.27 17.21 -16.60
N HIS A 468 6.48 17.69 -16.35
CA HIS A 468 7.67 16.83 -16.37
C HIS A 468 7.65 15.81 -15.22
N LEU A 469 7.33 16.22 -14.00
CA LEU A 469 7.22 15.31 -12.85
C LEU A 469 6.13 14.26 -13.06
N GLN A 470 4.94 14.67 -13.49
CA GLN A 470 3.81 13.78 -13.75
C GLN A 470 4.06 12.78 -14.91
N SER A 471 5.02 13.06 -15.78
CA SER A 471 5.41 12.14 -16.85
C SER A 471 6.50 11.13 -16.44
N ARG A 472 7.05 11.25 -15.23
CA ARG A 472 8.08 10.32 -14.73
C ARG A 472 7.41 9.08 -14.17
N SER A 473 8.05 7.91 -14.41
CA SER A 473 7.82 6.75 -13.57
C SER A 473 8.45 6.98 -12.20
N LEU A 474 7.93 6.37 -11.16
CA LEU A 474 8.63 6.34 -9.88
C LEU A 474 9.96 5.63 -10.08
N GLU A 475 11.05 6.30 -9.68
CA GLU A 475 12.37 5.69 -9.75
C GLU A 475 12.43 4.53 -8.73
N PRO A 476 12.99 3.38 -9.11
CA PRO A 476 13.27 2.32 -8.14
C PRO A 476 14.29 2.81 -7.11
N ASP A 477 14.09 2.49 -5.84
CA ASP A 477 15.04 2.82 -4.76
C ASP A 477 16.29 1.96 -4.87
N MET A 478 17.28 2.45 -5.58
CA MET A 478 18.45 1.67 -5.96
C MET A 478 19.59 1.68 -4.95
N ILE A 479 19.73 2.72 -4.13
CA ILE A 479 21.00 2.96 -3.40
C ILE A 479 20.90 2.59 -1.91
N GLN A 480 19.75 2.75 -1.27
CA GLN A 480 19.66 2.64 0.20
C GLN A 480 19.41 1.23 0.73
N ILE A 481 18.81 0.36 -0.06
CA ILE A 481 18.51 -1.02 0.37
C ILE A 481 19.78 -1.87 0.46
N GLU A 482 20.77 -1.66 -0.42
CA GLU A 482 22.06 -2.37 -0.34
C GLU A 482 22.84 -2.03 0.94
N GLU A 483 22.81 -0.76 1.38
CA GLU A 483 23.45 -0.34 2.63
C GLU A 483 22.72 -0.89 3.86
N LEU A 484 21.40 -0.93 3.84
CA LEU A 484 20.58 -1.47 4.94
C LEU A 484 20.64 -3.00 5.02
N GLU A 485 20.72 -3.69 3.89
CA GLU A 485 20.96 -5.14 3.84
C GLU A 485 22.35 -5.50 4.42
N ALA A 486 23.36 -4.68 4.15
CA ALA A 486 24.71 -4.85 4.71
C ALA A 486 24.75 -4.64 6.22
N LEU A 487 23.85 -3.82 6.77
CA LEU A 487 23.71 -3.57 8.23
C LEU A 487 22.79 -4.60 8.93
N GLY A 488 22.16 -5.51 8.18
CA GLY A 488 21.21 -6.49 8.71
C GLY A 488 19.83 -5.90 9.02
N GLU A 489 19.59 -4.64 8.64
CA GLU A 489 18.31 -3.95 8.77
C GLU A 489 17.52 -4.14 7.46
N ARG A 490 16.74 -5.21 7.39
CA ARG A 490 15.91 -5.48 6.21
C ARG A 490 14.61 -4.69 6.28
N HIS A 491 14.39 -3.84 5.28
CA HIS A 491 13.12 -3.18 4.94
C HIS A 491 12.43 -2.44 6.09
N LEU A 492 12.87 -1.22 6.34
CA LEU A 492 12.17 -0.26 7.20
C LEU A 492 11.04 0.50 6.48
N GLY A 493 10.72 0.14 5.27
CA GLY A 493 9.62 0.68 4.48
C GLY A 493 8.79 -0.43 3.85
N CYS A 494 7.51 -0.17 3.56
CA CYS A 494 6.70 -1.05 2.73
C CYS A 494 7.38 -1.17 1.37
N GLY A 495 8.04 -2.28 1.13
CA GLY A 495 8.70 -2.56 -0.14
C GLY A 495 7.81 -3.46 -0.97
N HIS A 496 7.32 -2.99 -2.11
CA HIS A 496 6.74 -3.92 -3.07
C HIS A 496 7.84 -4.83 -3.59
N ASP A 497 7.66 -6.13 -3.48
CA ASP A 497 8.43 -7.11 -4.22
C ASP A 497 8.02 -7.02 -5.70
N VAL A 498 8.66 -6.09 -6.43
CA VAL A 498 8.45 -5.84 -7.85
C VAL A 498 9.53 -6.55 -8.63
#